data_3dcdd02b912a0c03ea867cc1b8343d61
#
_entry.id   3dcdd02b912a0c03ea867cc1b8343d61
#
_cell.length_a   1.000
_cell.length_b   1.000
_cell.length_c   1.000
_cell.angle_alpha   90.00
_cell.angle_beta   90.00
_cell.angle_gamma   90.00
#
_symmetry.space_group_name_H-M   'P 1'
#
loop_
_entity.id
_entity.type
_entity.pdbx_description
1 polymer ?
#
loop_
_entity_poly.entity_id
_entity_poly.type
_entity_poly.pdbx_seq_one_letter_code
_entity_poly.pdbx_strand_id
1 'polypeptide(L)'
;NELLTILEDYKFRRNDKEDSEIIFERYTSVYECDLLIIDDLGTELTNGFAITQLFDLLNTRQLHHRSTIISTNLSMQHIKETYSERIFSRIASSYDYIRLFGEDIRLKKL
;
A
#
# COMPACT_ATOMS: atom_id res chain seq x y z
N ASN A 1 -3.58 -6.43 7.54
CA ASN A 1 -3.63 -5.71 6.26
C ASN A 1 -3.45 -6.70 5.11
N GLU A 2 -4.42 -6.74 4.24
CA GLU A 2 -4.42 -7.70 3.13
C GLU A 2 -3.24 -7.51 2.18
N LEU A 3 -2.89 -6.26 1.87
CA LEU A 3 -1.75 -5.98 0.99
C LEU A 3 -0.47 -6.56 1.56
N LEU A 4 -0.21 -6.32 2.84
CA LEU A 4 1.00 -6.85 3.48
C LEU A 4 1.02 -8.38 3.45
N THR A 5 -0.13 -9.01 3.69
CA THR A 5 -0.24 -10.47 3.61
C THR A 5 0.11 -10.98 2.21
N ILE A 6 -0.37 -10.31 1.17
CA ILE A 6 -0.07 -10.68 -0.22
C ILE A 6 1.43 -10.59 -0.49
N LEU A 7 2.08 -9.52 -0.04
CA LEU A 7 3.51 -9.32 -0.25
C LEU A 7 4.33 -10.34 0.53
N GLU A 8 3.94 -10.62 1.78
CA GLU A 8 4.63 -11.60 2.62
C GLU A 8 4.48 -13.02 2.07
N ASP A 9 3.30 -13.38 1.61
CA ASP A 9 3.06 -14.71 1.04
C ASP A 9 3.96 -14.93 -0.17
N TYR A 10 4.11 -13.96 -1.05
CA TYR A 10 5.00 -14.09 -2.19
C TYR A 10 6.45 -14.27 -1.76
N LYS A 11 6.88 -13.52 -0.75
CA LYS A 11 8.26 -13.59 -0.25
C LYS A 11 8.56 -14.93 0.40
N PHE A 12 7.66 -15.42 1.25
CA PHE A 12 7.94 -16.53 2.14
C PHE A 12 7.27 -17.85 1.74
N ARG A 13 6.23 -17.81 0.93
CA ARG A 13 5.44 -18.99 0.58
C ARG A 13 5.31 -19.24 -0.92
N ARG A 14 6.05 -18.52 -1.76
CA ARG A 14 5.91 -18.66 -3.21
C ARG A 14 6.25 -20.05 -3.77
N ASN A 15 6.95 -20.85 -2.97
CA ASN A 15 7.32 -22.21 -3.34
C ASN A 15 6.36 -23.26 -2.74
N ASP A 16 5.31 -22.83 -2.08
CA ASP A 16 4.28 -23.72 -1.55
C ASP A 16 3.53 -24.34 -2.72
N LYS A 17 3.56 -25.67 -2.82
CA LYS A 17 3.00 -26.39 -3.97
C LYS A 17 1.50 -26.22 -4.13
N GLU A 18 0.77 -26.07 -3.03
CA GLU A 18 -0.69 -25.98 -3.08
C GLU A 18 -1.16 -24.58 -3.50
N ASP A 19 -0.48 -23.56 -3.01
CA ASP A 19 -0.95 -22.18 -3.14
C ASP A 19 -0.10 -21.30 -4.06
N SER A 20 0.95 -21.84 -4.68
CA SER A 20 1.91 -21.05 -5.45
C SER A 20 1.27 -20.23 -6.57
N GLU A 21 0.30 -20.79 -7.28
CA GLU A 21 -0.40 -20.08 -8.35
C GLU A 21 -1.20 -18.90 -7.82
N ILE A 22 -1.94 -19.11 -6.74
CA ILE A 22 -2.76 -18.07 -6.12
C ILE A 22 -1.88 -16.97 -5.56
N ILE A 23 -0.79 -17.34 -4.90
CA ILE A 23 0.17 -16.39 -4.34
C ILE A 23 0.77 -15.52 -5.44
N PHE A 24 1.22 -16.13 -6.53
CA PHE A 24 1.79 -15.41 -7.65
C PHE A 24 0.77 -14.49 -8.32
N GLU A 25 -0.45 -14.99 -8.51
CA GLU A 25 -1.52 -14.23 -9.14
C GLU A 25 -1.89 -12.99 -8.32
N ARG A 26 -2.01 -13.13 -7.01
CA ARG A 26 -2.31 -12.01 -6.12
C ARG A 26 -1.19 -10.98 -6.12
N TYR A 27 0.04 -11.46 -6.02
CA TYR A 27 1.22 -10.58 -6.03
C TYR A 27 1.28 -9.78 -7.34
N THR A 28 1.17 -10.47 -8.47
CA THR A 28 1.20 -9.85 -9.79
C THR A 28 0.07 -8.84 -9.94
N SER A 29 -1.12 -9.17 -9.43
CA SER A 29 -2.28 -8.30 -9.53
C SER A 29 -2.08 -6.96 -8.85
N VAL A 30 -1.49 -6.92 -7.64
CA VAL A 30 -1.29 -5.63 -6.96
C VAL A 30 -0.26 -4.76 -7.68
N TYR A 31 0.68 -5.36 -8.37
CA TYR A 31 1.65 -4.60 -9.18
C TYR A 31 1.08 -4.14 -10.50
N GLU A 32 0.23 -4.92 -11.14
CA GLU A 32 -0.16 -4.70 -12.53
C GLU A 32 -1.58 -4.21 -12.76
N CYS A 33 -2.47 -4.24 -11.79
CA CYS A 33 -3.83 -3.77 -11.99
C CYS A 33 -3.86 -2.28 -12.33
N ASP A 34 -4.86 -1.87 -13.11
CA ASP A 34 -4.97 -0.48 -13.55
C ASP A 34 -5.20 0.48 -12.39
N LEU A 35 -5.96 0.06 -11.39
CA LEU A 35 -6.22 0.87 -10.20
C LEU A 35 -6.03 0.02 -8.96
N LEU A 36 -5.15 0.46 -8.08
CA LEU A 36 -4.94 -0.16 -6.77
C LEU A 36 -5.42 0.79 -5.68
N ILE A 37 -6.22 0.29 -4.77
CA ILE A 37 -6.68 1.07 -3.62
C ILE A 37 -6.05 0.46 -2.37
N ILE A 38 -5.22 1.25 -1.68
CA ILE A 38 -4.62 0.88 -0.41
C ILE A 38 -5.39 1.62 0.67
N ASP A 39 -6.21 0.88 1.40
CA ASP A 39 -7.09 1.46 2.41
C ASP A 39 -6.46 1.39 3.79
N ASP A 40 -6.61 2.45 4.57
CA ASP A 40 -6.11 2.56 5.94
C ASP A 40 -4.62 2.28 6.09
N LEU A 41 -3.80 2.91 5.25
CA LEU A 41 -2.36 2.82 5.41
C LEU A 41 -1.96 3.34 6.79
N GLY A 42 -1.15 2.57 7.51
CA GLY A 42 -0.67 2.94 8.83
C GLY A 42 -1.28 2.18 9.98
N THR A 43 -2.26 1.29 9.71
CA THR A 43 -2.90 0.49 10.75
C THR A 43 -2.17 -0.81 11.02
N GLU A 44 -1.33 -1.25 10.10
CA GLU A 44 -0.55 -2.48 10.24
C GLU A 44 0.76 -2.24 10.97
N LEU A 45 1.30 -3.31 11.55
CA LEU A 45 2.66 -3.26 12.10
C LEU A 45 3.66 -3.20 10.95
N THR A 46 4.54 -2.22 11.00
CA THR A 46 5.56 -2.05 9.97
C THR A 46 6.89 -2.66 10.40
N ASN A 47 7.62 -3.18 9.44
CA ASN A 47 8.98 -3.67 9.63
C ASN A 47 9.78 -3.35 8.37
N GLY A 48 11.08 -3.63 8.41
CA GLY A 48 11.95 -3.32 7.28
C GLY A 48 11.51 -3.95 5.97
N PHE A 49 11.02 -5.19 6.03
CA PHE A 49 10.53 -5.87 4.85
C PHE A 49 9.30 -5.17 4.27
N ALA A 50 8.31 -4.87 5.12
CA ALA A 50 7.08 -4.22 4.69
C ALA A 50 7.36 -2.85 4.08
N ILE A 51 8.23 -2.07 4.70
CA ILE A 51 8.60 -0.74 4.22
C ILE A 51 9.26 -0.83 2.85
N THR A 52 10.20 -1.75 2.68
CA THR A 52 10.90 -1.94 1.41
C THR A 52 9.96 -2.38 0.31
N GLN A 53 9.06 -3.31 0.61
CA GLN A 53 8.09 -3.79 -0.37
C GLN A 53 7.08 -2.73 -0.75
N LEU A 54 6.62 -1.94 0.20
CA LEU A 54 5.69 -0.86 -0.11
C LEU A 54 6.34 0.18 -1.04
N PHE A 55 7.59 0.55 -0.75
CA PHE A 55 8.30 1.47 -1.62
C PHE A 55 8.43 0.91 -3.03
N ASP A 56 8.83 -0.35 -3.16
CA ASP A 56 8.98 -0.99 -4.46
C ASP A 56 7.67 -1.01 -5.24
N LEU A 57 6.58 -1.35 -4.56
CA LEU A 57 5.25 -1.37 -5.17
C LEU A 57 4.85 0.01 -5.70
N LEU A 58 4.94 1.03 -4.87
CA LEU A 58 4.57 2.39 -5.27
C LEU A 58 5.45 2.90 -6.41
N ASN A 59 6.75 2.65 -6.32
CA ASN A 59 7.70 3.07 -7.33
C ASN A 59 7.44 2.38 -8.67
N THR A 60 7.24 1.07 -8.65
CA THR A 60 7.00 0.28 -9.86
C THR A 60 5.70 0.71 -10.54
N ARG A 61 4.64 0.86 -9.77
CA ARG A 61 3.35 1.27 -10.32
C ARG A 61 3.43 2.65 -10.94
N GLN A 62 4.16 3.57 -10.31
CA GLN A 62 4.33 4.91 -10.85
C GLN A 62 5.14 4.90 -12.15
N LEU A 63 6.21 4.13 -12.20
CA LEU A 63 7.03 4.03 -13.41
C LEU A 63 6.23 3.49 -14.60
N HIS A 64 5.23 2.68 -14.35
CA HIS A 64 4.36 2.13 -15.39
C HIS A 64 3.07 2.93 -15.56
N HIS A 65 2.97 4.10 -14.95
CA HIS A 65 1.80 4.98 -15.04
C HIS A 65 0.49 4.30 -14.60
N ARG A 66 0.56 3.46 -13.58
CA ARG A 66 -0.62 2.80 -13.02
C ARG A 66 -1.16 3.60 -11.86
N SER A 67 -2.48 3.71 -11.79
CA SER A 67 -3.14 4.56 -10.80
C SER A 67 -3.22 3.88 -9.42
N THR A 68 -2.91 4.63 -8.38
CA THR A 68 -2.98 4.14 -7.00
C THR A 68 -3.68 5.18 -6.13
N ILE A 69 -4.63 4.72 -5.31
CA ILE A 69 -5.30 5.56 -4.33
C ILE A 69 -4.92 5.04 -2.95
N ILE A 70 -4.48 5.93 -2.09
CA ILE A 70 -4.10 5.57 -0.71
C ILE A 70 -4.97 6.37 0.24
N SER A 71 -5.66 5.69 1.15
CA SER A 71 -6.32 6.36 2.26
C SER A 71 -5.55 6.09 3.54
N THR A 72 -5.51 7.09 4.43
CA THR A 72 -4.78 6.98 5.68
C THR A 72 -5.28 8.00 6.68
N ASN A 73 -5.19 7.66 7.97
CA ASN A 73 -5.42 8.60 9.07
C ASN A 73 -4.12 9.31 9.47
N LEU A 74 -2.99 8.91 8.91
CA LEU A 74 -1.71 9.52 9.25
C LEU A 74 -1.53 10.84 8.52
N SER A 75 -0.95 11.82 9.23
CA SER A 75 -0.47 13.03 8.57
C SER A 75 0.74 12.70 7.73
N MET A 76 1.13 13.60 6.83
CA MET A 76 2.34 13.40 6.03
C MET A 76 3.58 13.23 6.90
N GLN A 77 3.66 13.98 8.01
CA GLN A 77 4.76 13.83 8.96
C GLN A 77 4.78 12.43 9.58
N HIS A 78 3.63 11.90 9.96
CA HIS A 78 3.54 10.56 10.53
C HIS A 78 3.87 9.47 9.51
N ILE A 79 3.53 9.68 8.25
CA ILE A 79 3.92 8.74 7.20
C ILE A 79 5.45 8.65 7.10
N LYS A 80 6.11 9.80 7.15
CA LYS A 80 7.58 9.87 7.12
C LYS A 80 8.19 9.13 8.31
N GLU A 81 7.61 9.31 9.50
CA GLU A 81 8.11 8.67 10.72
C GLU A 81 7.82 7.17 10.76
N THR A 82 6.63 6.77 10.28
CA THR A 82 6.17 5.37 10.36
C THR A 82 6.81 4.50 9.30
N TYR A 83 6.92 4.99 8.09
CA TYR A 83 7.42 4.19 6.97
C TYR A 83 8.85 4.53 6.62
N SER A 84 9.10 5.64 5.98
CA SER A 84 10.45 6.09 5.68
C SER A 84 10.38 7.41 4.93
N GLU A 85 11.51 8.08 4.88
CA GLU A 85 11.66 9.29 4.10
C GLU A 85 11.49 9.02 2.60
N ARG A 86 11.92 7.85 2.13
CA ARG A 86 11.78 7.47 0.73
C ARG A 86 10.32 7.33 0.32
N ILE A 87 9.51 6.67 1.15
CA ILE A 87 8.06 6.53 0.90
C ILE A 87 7.40 7.90 0.98
N PHE A 88 7.73 8.69 1.99
CA PHE A 88 7.19 10.04 2.12
C PHE A 88 7.49 10.86 0.87
N SER A 89 8.74 10.86 0.41
CA SER A 89 9.13 11.61 -0.79
C SER A 89 8.38 11.15 -2.03
N ARG A 90 8.19 9.85 -2.18
CA ARG A 90 7.45 9.29 -3.32
C ARG A 90 6.00 9.77 -3.31
N ILE A 91 5.35 9.71 -2.16
CA ILE A 91 3.96 10.14 -2.04
C ILE A 91 3.85 11.65 -2.24
N ALA A 92 4.71 12.42 -1.59
CA ALA A 92 4.64 13.89 -1.66
C ALA A 92 4.90 14.43 -3.08
N SER A 93 5.78 13.79 -3.83
CA SER A 93 6.16 14.28 -5.17
C SER A 93 5.26 13.77 -6.28
N SER A 94 4.53 12.67 -6.06
CA SER A 94 3.86 11.97 -7.16
C SER A 94 2.36 11.82 -6.99
N TYR A 95 1.83 12.10 -5.81
CA TYR A 95 0.41 11.94 -5.51
C TYR A 95 -0.24 13.28 -5.24
N ASP A 96 -1.49 13.42 -5.66
CA ASP A 96 -2.33 14.53 -5.26
C ASP A 96 -2.86 14.25 -3.86
N TYR A 97 -2.69 15.22 -2.97
CA TYR A 97 -3.06 15.07 -1.57
C TYR A 97 -4.39 15.75 -1.30
N ILE A 98 -5.35 14.97 -0.81
CA ILE A 98 -6.67 15.50 -0.44
C ILE A 98 -6.87 15.25 1.05
N ARG A 99 -7.13 16.31 1.80
CA ARG A 99 -7.37 16.22 3.23
C ARG A 99 -8.85 16.39 3.51
N LEU A 100 -9.43 15.40 4.19
CA LEU A 100 -10.84 15.44 4.55
C LEU A 100 -11.00 15.80 6.02
N PHE A 101 -11.92 16.70 6.30
CA PHE A 101 -12.20 17.17 7.64
C PHE A 101 -13.64 16.85 8.03
N GLY A 102 -13.93 16.88 9.33
CA GLY A 102 -15.28 16.76 9.82
C GLY A 102 -15.55 15.43 10.49
N GLU A 103 -16.82 15.16 10.71
CA GLU A 103 -17.22 13.92 11.35
C GLU A 103 -17.08 12.73 10.39
N ASP A 104 -16.95 11.55 11.00
CA ASP A 104 -16.90 10.32 10.22
C ASP A 104 -18.21 10.16 9.46
N ILE A 105 -18.12 10.09 8.15
CA ILE A 105 -19.28 9.96 7.26
C ILE A 105 -20.08 8.70 7.57
N ARG A 106 -19.40 7.63 7.96
CA ARG A 106 -20.07 6.36 8.27
C ARG A 106 -20.97 6.46 9.48
N LEU A 107 -20.66 7.35 10.42
CA LEU A 107 -21.49 7.58 11.59
C LEU A 107 -22.70 8.44 11.27
N LYS A 108 -22.64 9.22 10.22
CA LYS A 108 -23.73 10.10 9.79
C LYS A 108 -24.68 9.44 8.82
N LYS A 109 -24.32 8.32 8.28
CA LYS A 109 -25.14 7.63 7.33
C LYS A 109 -26.36 7.03 8.01
N LEU A 110 -27.49 7.28 7.46
CA LEU A 110 -28.74 6.82 8.00
C LEU A 110 -29.53 6.00 6.98
#